data_2e964ab506ffd4e07a9b6cd0a21ab76a
#
_entry.id   2e964ab506ffd4e07a9b6cd0a21ab76a
#
_cell.length_a   1.000
_cell.length_b   1.000
_cell.length_c   1.000
_cell.angle_alpha   90.00
_cell.angle_beta   90.00
_cell.angle_gamma   90.00
#
_symmetry.space_group_name_H-M   'P 1'
#
loop_
_entity.id
_entity.type
_entity.pdbx_description
1 polymer ?
#
loop_
_entity_poly.entity_id
_entity_poly.type
_entity_poly.pdbx_seq_one_letter_code
_entity_poly.pdbx_strand_id
1 'polypeptide(L)'
;MSTIPITKRGAEKLKEELHRLKHVERPAVVQAIAEARAQGDLSENAEYDAAKDKQGFIEGRINEIEGKLSAAQIIDPAALDAGGRVVFGATVEMEIEATGDVVTYQIVGDDEADLKQGLISISSPIARALIGKEAGDVAVVQAPGGARSYEIIEVRYI
;
A
#
# COMPACT_ATOMS: atom_id res chain seq x y z
N MET A 1 -10.15 -0.89 -19.40
CA MET A 1 -10.03 -0.75 -17.95
C MET A 1 -8.69 -0.17 -17.59
N SER A 2 -8.68 0.77 -16.65
CA SER A 2 -7.44 1.32 -16.18
C SER A 2 -6.75 0.33 -15.24
N THR A 3 -5.43 0.20 -15.38
CA THR A 3 -4.62 -0.58 -14.46
C THR A 3 -4.08 0.34 -13.37
N ILE A 4 -3.88 -0.22 -12.18
CA ILE A 4 -3.36 0.51 -11.03
C ILE A 4 -1.97 -0.04 -10.72
N PRO A 5 -0.93 0.81 -10.67
CA PRO A 5 0.40 0.32 -10.39
C PRO A 5 0.53 -0.11 -8.93
N ILE A 6 1.20 -1.23 -8.72
CA ILE A 6 1.52 -1.78 -7.42
C ILE A 6 2.91 -2.39 -7.50
N THR A 7 3.71 -2.27 -6.44
CA THR A 7 5.01 -2.91 -6.42
C THR A 7 4.86 -4.42 -6.28
N LYS A 8 5.85 -5.15 -6.74
CA LYS A 8 5.91 -6.62 -6.57
C LYS A 8 5.73 -7.02 -5.11
N ARG A 9 6.39 -6.30 -4.20
CA ARG A 9 6.28 -6.55 -2.77
C ARG A 9 4.86 -6.32 -2.25
N GLY A 10 4.21 -5.25 -2.70
CA GLY A 10 2.82 -4.95 -2.33
C GLY A 10 1.86 -6.01 -2.84
N ALA A 11 2.06 -6.48 -4.08
CA ALA A 11 1.25 -7.57 -4.64
C ALA A 11 1.44 -8.86 -3.85
N GLU A 12 2.66 -9.19 -3.47
CA GLU A 12 2.94 -10.38 -2.66
C GLU A 12 2.25 -10.31 -1.31
N LYS A 13 2.28 -9.15 -0.64
CA LYS A 13 1.59 -8.96 0.64
C LYS A 13 0.07 -9.13 0.51
N LEU A 14 -0.52 -8.60 -0.55
CA LEU A 14 -1.96 -8.78 -0.80
C LEU A 14 -2.30 -10.24 -1.05
N LYS A 15 -1.47 -10.96 -1.80
CA LYS A 15 -1.66 -12.40 -2.06
C LYS A 15 -1.57 -13.21 -0.77
N GLU A 16 -0.63 -12.89 0.10
CA GLU A 16 -0.50 -13.55 1.41
C GLU A 16 -1.71 -13.29 2.30
N GLU A 17 -2.16 -12.04 2.35
CA GLU A 17 -3.36 -11.69 3.11
C GLU A 17 -4.58 -12.43 2.57
N LEU A 18 -4.75 -12.46 1.24
CA LEU A 18 -5.85 -13.16 0.59
C LEU A 18 -5.84 -14.65 0.94
N HIS A 19 -4.67 -15.27 0.89
CA HIS A 19 -4.51 -16.69 1.25
C HIS A 19 -4.94 -16.94 2.69
N ARG A 20 -4.48 -16.12 3.63
CA ARG A 20 -4.84 -16.24 5.04
C ARG A 20 -6.34 -16.05 5.26
N LEU A 21 -6.93 -15.06 4.61
CA LEU A 21 -8.38 -14.82 4.73
C LEU A 21 -9.19 -16.00 4.24
N LYS A 22 -8.82 -16.60 3.11
CA LYS A 22 -9.56 -17.72 2.51
C LYS A 22 -9.34 -19.04 3.24
N HIS A 23 -8.14 -19.29 3.72
CA HIS A 23 -7.74 -20.63 4.22
C HIS A 23 -7.62 -20.71 5.73
N VAL A 24 -7.56 -19.60 6.44
CA VAL A 24 -7.46 -19.57 7.90
C VAL A 24 -8.67 -18.85 8.51
N GLU A 25 -8.88 -17.60 8.14
CA GLU A 25 -9.91 -16.74 8.77
C GLU A 25 -11.33 -17.14 8.39
N ARG A 26 -11.57 -17.40 7.09
CA ARG A 26 -12.90 -17.81 6.63
C ARG A 26 -13.33 -19.15 7.29
N PRO A 27 -12.52 -20.22 7.28
CA PRO A 27 -12.92 -21.45 7.97
C PRO A 27 -13.14 -21.25 9.46
N ALA A 28 -12.32 -20.43 10.11
CA ALA A 28 -12.45 -20.16 11.55
C ALA A 28 -13.77 -19.45 11.88
N VAL A 29 -14.18 -18.47 11.07
CA VAL A 29 -15.43 -17.73 11.31
C VAL A 29 -16.64 -18.61 11.00
N VAL A 30 -16.57 -19.47 9.99
CA VAL A 30 -17.62 -20.44 9.70
C VAL A 30 -17.82 -21.38 10.90
N GLN A 31 -16.74 -21.85 11.50
CA GLN A 31 -16.78 -22.68 12.70
C GLN A 31 -17.36 -21.90 13.88
N ALA A 32 -16.97 -20.64 14.07
CA ALA A 32 -17.49 -19.81 15.15
C ALA A 32 -19.00 -19.57 15.01
N ILE A 33 -19.51 -19.42 13.79
CA ILE A 33 -20.94 -19.28 13.54
C ILE A 33 -21.67 -20.58 13.90
N ALA A 34 -21.13 -21.72 13.50
CA ALA A 34 -21.72 -23.03 13.82
C ALA A 34 -21.79 -23.25 15.33
N GLU A 35 -20.72 -22.91 16.05
CA GLU A 35 -20.69 -23.03 17.52
C GLU A 35 -21.68 -22.08 18.19
N ALA A 36 -21.79 -20.86 17.71
CA ALA A 36 -22.74 -19.89 18.26
C ALA A 36 -24.19 -20.32 18.03
N ARG A 37 -24.51 -20.91 16.87
CA ARG A 37 -25.84 -21.48 16.59
C ARG A 37 -26.19 -22.61 17.54
N ALA A 38 -25.20 -23.43 17.88
CA ALA A 38 -25.41 -24.55 18.79
C ALA A 38 -25.77 -24.12 20.21
N GLN A 39 -25.54 -22.87 20.58
CA GLN A 39 -25.85 -22.33 21.90
C GLN A 39 -27.30 -21.87 22.07
N GLY A 40 -28.14 -21.92 21.02
CA GLY A 40 -29.57 -21.70 21.13
C GLY A 40 -30.07 -20.42 20.48
N ASP A 41 -30.65 -19.48 21.27
CA ASP A 41 -31.39 -18.36 20.77
C ASP A 41 -30.52 -17.36 19.98
N LEU A 42 -30.74 -17.27 18.66
CA LEU A 42 -29.99 -16.42 17.78
C LEU A 42 -30.40 -14.94 17.89
N SER A 43 -31.59 -14.66 18.41
CA SER A 43 -32.08 -13.27 18.51
C SER A 43 -31.37 -12.45 19.59
N GLU A 44 -30.77 -13.11 20.58
CA GLU A 44 -30.06 -12.45 21.68
C GLU A 44 -28.64 -13.02 21.85
N ASN A 45 -28.10 -13.65 20.80
CA ASN A 45 -26.81 -14.30 20.85
C ASN A 45 -25.71 -13.35 20.36
N ALA A 46 -25.02 -12.68 21.30
CA ALA A 46 -23.96 -11.74 20.99
C ALA A 46 -22.78 -12.40 20.25
N GLU A 47 -22.49 -13.67 20.57
CA GLU A 47 -21.41 -14.39 19.89
C GLU A 47 -21.75 -14.67 18.43
N TYR A 48 -23.01 -15.00 18.15
CA TYR A 48 -23.49 -15.18 16.79
C TYR A 48 -23.39 -13.88 15.99
N ASP A 49 -23.87 -12.75 16.56
CA ASP A 49 -23.83 -11.46 15.91
C ASP A 49 -22.39 -11.03 15.61
N ALA A 50 -21.49 -11.19 16.58
CA ALA A 50 -20.08 -10.86 16.40
C ALA A 50 -19.42 -11.71 15.30
N ALA A 51 -19.74 -13.01 15.25
CA ALA A 51 -19.21 -13.92 14.24
C ALA A 51 -19.74 -13.56 12.83
N LYS A 52 -21.02 -13.18 12.72
CA LYS A 52 -21.61 -12.75 11.45
C LYS A 52 -20.99 -11.43 10.97
N ASP A 53 -20.76 -10.49 11.87
CA ASP A 53 -20.10 -9.23 11.53
C ASP A 53 -18.67 -9.49 11.03
N LYS A 54 -17.94 -10.35 11.71
CA LYS A 54 -16.58 -10.72 11.30
C LYS A 54 -16.58 -11.43 9.94
N GLN A 55 -17.55 -12.29 9.68
CA GLN A 55 -17.69 -12.95 8.38
C GLN A 55 -17.88 -11.91 7.25
N GLY A 56 -18.77 -10.95 7.47
CA GLY A 56 -18.98 -9.88 6.49
C GLY A 56 -17.73 -9.09 6.21
N PHE A 57 -16.96 -8.78 7.24
CA PHE A 57 -15.69 -8.08 7.11
C PHE A 57 -14.67 -8.90 6.31
N ILE A 58 -14.55 -10.20 6.61
CA ILE A 58 -13.63 -11.11 5.89
C ILE A 58 -14.01 -11.19 4.42
N GLU A 59 -15.29 -11.42 4.10
CA GLU A 59 -15.74 -11.53 2.72
C GLU A 59 -15.56 -10.22 1.95
N GLY A 60 -15.84 -9.09 2.58
CA GLY A 60 -15.61 -7.78 1.99
C GLY A 60 -14.15 -7.53 1.69
N ARG A 61 -13.26 -7.90 2.60
CA ARG A 61 -11.81 -7.74 2.39
C ARG A 61 -11.29 -8.66 1.29
N ILE A 62 -11.80 -9.90 1.21
CA ILE A 62 -11.45 -10.83 0.13
C ILE A 62 -11.82 -10.21 -1.24
N ASN A 63 -13.05 -9.71 -1.37
CA ASN A 63 -13.51 -9.08 -2.60
C ASN A 63 -12.67 -7.85 -2.97
N GLU A 64 -12.33 -7.04 -1.99
CA GLU A 64 -11.48 -5.86 -2.19
C GLU A 64 -10.10 -6.24 -2.71
N ILE A 65 -9.44 -7.22 -2.08
CA ILE A 65 -8.11 -7.67 -2.51
C ILE A 65 -8.16 -8.29 -3.90
N GLU A 66 -9.15 -9.14 -4.16
CA GLU A 66 -9.30 -9.77 -5.48
C GLU A 66 -9.51 -8.71 -6.57
N GLY A 67 -10.29 -7.68 -6.30
CA GLY A 67 -10.48 -6.57 -7.21
C GLY A 67 -9.18 -5.80 -7.46
N LYS A 68 -8.42 -5.51 -6.43
CA LYS A 68 -7.13 -4.82 -6.54
C LYS A 68 -6.12 -5.62 -7.34
N LEU A 69 -6.00 -6.92 -7.05
CA LEU A 69 -5.07 -7.80 -7.78
C LEU A 69 -5.46 -7.95 -9.25
N SER A 70 -6.75 -8.00 -9.57
CA SER A 70 -7.20 -8.11 -10.95
C SER A 70 -6.93 -6.85 -11.77
N ALA A 71 -6.93 -5.68 -11.14
CA ALA A 71 -6.66 -4.39 -11.78
C ALA A 71 -5.18 -3.98 -11.69
N ALA A 72 -4.34 -4.76 -11.01
CA ALA A 72 -2.97 -4.38 -10.71
C ALA A 72 -2.06 -4.49 -11.94
N GLN A 73 -1.23 -3.47 -12.12
CA GLN A 73 -0.03 -3.54 -12.93
C GLN A 73 1.14 -3.72 -11.97
N ILE A 74 1.69 -4.93 -11.92
CA ILE A 74 2.75 -5.26 -10.96
C ILE A 74 4.10 -4.79 -11.51
N ILE A 75 4.76 -3.95 -10.74
CA ILE A 75 6.06 -3.37 -11.09
C ILE A 75 7.12 -3.97 -10.15
N ASP A 76 8.15 -4.57 -10.72
CA ASP A 76 9.34 -5.00 -9.96
C ASP A 76 10.37 -3.87 -10.01
N PRO A 77 10.62 -3.17 -8.88
CA PRO A 77 11.57 -2.06 -8.90
C PRO A 77 12.97 -2.46 -9.35
N ALA A 78 13.42 -3.67 -9.00
CA ALA A 78 14.73 -4.15 -9.36
C ALA A 78 14.91 -4.41 -10.87
N ALA A 79 13.80 -4.54 -11.60
CA ALA A 79 13.78 -4.74 -13.04
C ALA A 79 13.61 -3.45 -13.85
N LEU A 80 13.48 -2.30 -13.17
CA LEU A 80 13.30 -1.02 -13.84
C LEU A 80 14.57 -0.57 -14.56
N ASP A 81 14.38 -0.02 -15.75
CA ASP A 81 15.45 0.59 -16.55
C ASP A 81 14.95 1.96 -17.01
N ALA A 82 15.00 2.94 -16.12
CA ALA A 82 14.48 4.28 -16.36
C ALA A 82 15.56 5.35 -16.52
N GLY A 83 16.83 4.94 -16.65
CA GLY A 83 17.93 5.85 -16.94
C GLY A 83 18.23 6.86 -15.84
N GLY A 84 17.95 6.51 -14.59
CA GLY A 84 18.19 7.39 -13.44
C GLY A 84 17.03 8.33 -13.11
N ARG A 85 15.93 8.24 -13.85
CA ARG A 85 14.74 9.08 -13.58
C ARG A 85 13.91 8.48 -12.47
N VAL A 86 13.23 9.35 -11.74
CA VAL A 86 12.26 8.95 -10.74
C VAL A 86 10.99 8.49 -11.45
N VAL A 87 10.64 7.23 -11.26
CA VAL A 87 9.43 6.61 -11.79
C VAL A 87 8.75 5.86 -10.65
N PHE A 88 7.53 5.35 -10.88
CA PHE A 88 6.87 4.48 -9.91
C PHE A 88 7.81 3.33 -9.50
N GLY A 89 7.89 3.06 -8.21
CA GLY A 89 8.75 2.01 -7.66
C GLY A 89 10.18 2.45 -7.33
N ALA A 90 10.61 3.62 -7.80
CA ALA A 90 11.95 4.12 -7.52
C ALA A 90 12.13 4.51 -6.06
N THR A 91 13.32 4.26 -5.53
CA THR A 91 13.74 4.70 -4.20
C THR A 91 14.61 5.94 -4.36
N VAL A 92 14.22 7.03 -3.72
CA VAL A 92 14.84 8.35 -3.88
C VAL A 92 15.45 8.80 -2.56
N GLU A 93 16.76 9.04 -2.57
CA GLU A 93 17.46 9.67 -1.48
C GLU A 93 17.53 11.17 -1.77
N MET A 94 17.14 11.99 -0.81
CA MET A 94 17.06 13.42 -1.00
C MET A 94 17.39 14.20 0.26
N GLU A 95 17.86 15.44 0.09
CA GLU A 95 18.16 16.36 1.18
C GLU A 95 17.08 17.41 1.26
N ILE A 96 16.54 17.61 2.47
CA ILE A 96 15.61 18.70 2.77
C ILE A 96 16.44 20.00 2.84
N GLU A 97 16.26 20.91 1.91
CA GLU A 97 17.08 22.12 1.86
C GLU A 97 17.02 22.97 3.12
N ALA A 98 15.83 23.08 3.72
CA ALA A 98 15.63 23.92 4.91
C ALA A 98 16.40 23.45 6.15
N THR A 99 16.59 22.11 6.30
CA THR A 99 17.17 21.53 7.52
C THR A 99 18.50 20.83 7.28
N GLY A 100 18.80 20.43 6.05
CA GLY A 100 19.95 19.61 5.71
C GLY A 100 19.78 18.13 6.03
N ASP A 101 18.61 17.73 6.51
CA ASP A 101 18.32 16.34 6.80
C ASP A 101 18.20 15.53 5.51
N VAL A 102 18.67 14.29 5.54
CA VAL A 102 18.56 13.36 4.41
C VAL A 102 17.44 12.38 4.70
N VAL A 103 16.55 12.20 3.73
CA VAL A 103 15.46 11.23 3.80
C VAL A 103 15.48 10.35 2.57
N THR A 104 15.01 9.11 2.73
CA THR A 104 14.91 8.14 1.64
C THR A 104 13.48 7.63 1.56
N TYR A 105 12.86 7.80 0.40
CA TYR A 105 11.49 7.37 0.17
C TYR A 105 11.40 6.51 -1.09
N GLN A 106 10.54 5.50 -1.04
CA GLN A 106 10.16 4.73 -2.23
C GLN A 106 8.75 5.11 -2.65
N ILE A 107 8.55 5.31 -3.95
CA ILE A 107 7.24 5.62 -4.52
C ILE A 107 6.49 4.33 -4.79
N VAL A 108 5.35 4.16 -4.12
CA VAL A 108 4.55 2.93 -4.14
C VAL A 108 3.09 3.25 -4.47
N GLY A 109 2.26 2.21 -4.56
CA GLY A 109 0.82 2.39 -4.75
C GLY A 109 0.14 2.97 -3.51
N ASP A 110 -1.06 3.53 -3.70
CA ASP A 110 -1.79 4.20 -2.63
C ASP A 110 -2.01 3.30 -1.41
N ASP A 111 -2.28 2.02 -1.63
CA ASP A 111 -2.54 1.06 -0.56
C ASP A 111 -1.29 0.58 0.15
N GLU A 112 -0.12 0.79 -0.46
CA GLU A 112 1.17 0.35 0.10
C GLU A 112 1.81 1.43 0.96
N ALA A 113 1.34 2.68 0.88
CA ALA A 113 1.98 3.83 1.51
C ALA A 113 2.08 3.65 3.01
N ASP A 114 3.26 3.88 3.55
CA ASP A 114 3.54 3.85 4.98
C ASP A 114 4.77 4.72 5.23
N LEU A 115 4.53 5.94 5.66
CA LEU A 115 5.60 6.93 5.84
C LEU A 115 6.65 6.47 6.86
N LYS A 116 6.26 5.68 7.86
CA LYS A 116 7.19 5.14 8.85
C LYS A 116 8.23 4.21 8.22
N GLN A 117 7.85 3.54 7.13
CA GLN A 117 8.75 2.67 6.38
C GLN A 117 9.39 3.37 5.19
N GLY A 118 9.15 4.66 5.02
CA GLY A 118 9.65 5.41 3.87
C GLY A 118 8.91 5.12 2.58
N LEU A 119 7.67 4.64 2.66
CA LEU A 119 6.84 4.34 1.49
C LEU A 119 5.85 5.47 1.27
N ILE A 120 6.00 6.18 0.14
CA ILE A 120 5.11 7.29 -0.20
C ILE A 120 4.21 6.91 -1.37
N SER A 121 2.95 7.34 -1.29
CA SER A 121 1.98 7.09 -2.36
C SER A 121 2.34 7.84 -3.63
N ILE A 122 2.15 7.18 -4.78
CA ILE A 122 2.30 7.82 -6.11
C ILE A 122 1.42 9.05 -6.25
N SER A 123 0.28 9.11 -5.56
CA SER A 123 -0.64 10.22 -5.61
C SER A 123 -0.30 11.35 -4.63
N SER A 124 0.70 11.15 -3.74
CA SER A 124 1.10 12.17 -2.77
C SER A 124 1.75 13.37 -3.44
N PRO A 125 1.64 14.58 -2.83
CA PRO A 125 2.27 15.77 -3.38
C PRO A 125 3.78 15.63 -3.59
N ILE A 126 4.48 14.95 -2.65
CA ILE A 126 5.92 14.75 -2.76
C ILE A 126 6.27 13.81 -3.92
N ALA A 127 5.54 12.71 -4.08
CA ALA A 127 5.77 11.80 -5.18
C ALA A 127 5.53 12.47 -6.53
N ARG A 128 4.47 13.26 -6.65
CA ARG A 128 4.17 14.02 -7.87
C ARG A 128 5.27 15.02 -8.22
N ALA A 129 5.87 15.65 -7.21
CA ALA A 129 6.98 16.57 -7.43
C ALA A 129 8.26 15.88 -7.87
N LEU A 130 8.45 14.61 -7.45
CA LEU A 130 9.65 13.83 -7.74
C LEU A 130 9.62 13.16 -9.12
N ILE A 131 8.45 12.68 -9.55
CA ILE A 131 8.31 11.91 -10.80
C ILE A 131 8.92 12.66 -11.98
N GLY A 132 9.76 11.97 -12.76
CA GLY A 132 10.41 12.51 -13.94
C GLY A 132 11.73 13.23 -13.67
N LYS A 133 12.07 13.46 -12.41
CA LYS A 133 13.31 14.12 -12.03
C LYS A 133 14.44 13.11 -11.86
N GLU A 134 15.64 13.60 -11.74
CA GLU A 134 16.86 12.76 -11.61
C GLU A 134 17.80 13.36 -10.57
N ALA A 135 18.87 12.63 -10.25
CA ALA A 135 19.87 13.10 -9.28
C ALA A 135 20.40 14.47 -9.66
N GLY A 136 20.51 15.36 -8.69
CA GLY A 136 20.91 16.75 -8.88
C GLY A 136 19.76 17.73 -9.08
N ASP A 137 18.56 17.22 -9.39
CA ASP A 137 17.39 18.09 -9.53
C ASP A 137 16.82 18.47 -8.17
N VAL A 138 16.09 19.57 -8.14
CA VAL A 138 15.36 20.03 -6.97
C VAL A 138 13.87 19.86 -7.21
N ALA A 139 13.20 19.16 -6.27
CA ALA A 139 11.75 19.03 -6.28
C ALA A 139 11.15 20.00 -5.27
N VAL A 140 10.16 20.76 -5.70
CA VAL A 140 9.45 21.70 -4.83
C VAL A 140 8.06 21.18 -4.54
N VAL A 141 7.76 20.98 -3.25
CA VAL A 141 6.48 20.46 -2.78
C VAL A 141 5.71 21.60 -2.12
N GLN A 142 4.51 21.88 -2.61
CA GLN A 142 3.61 22.84 -1.98
C GLN A 142 2.91 22.17 -0.80
N ALA A 143 3.03 22.77 0.38
CA ALA A 143 2.42 22.28 1.60
C ALA A 143 1.66 23.41 2.31
N PRO A 144 0.71 23.10 3.20
CA PRO A 144 -0.04 24.15 3.91
C PRO A 144 0.83 25.16 4.68
N GLY A 145 2.00 24.72 5.15
CA GLY A 145 2.96 25.58 5.84
C GLY A 145 3.95 26.30 4.93
N GLY A 146 3.78 26.21 3.60
CA GLY A 146 4.67 26.80 2.61
C GLY A 146 5.33 25.76 1.73
N ALA A 147 6.14 26.20 0.78
CA ALA A 147 6.86 25.33 -0.13
C ALA A 147 8.06 24.69 0.57
N ARG A 148 8.30 23.42 0.30
CA ARG A 148 9.50 22.69 0.74
C ARG A 148 10.29 22.25 -0.47
N SER A 149 11.61 22.42 -0.42
CA SER A 149 12.50 22.02 -1.49
C SER A 149 13.35 20.83 -1.07
N TYR A 150 13.45 19.85 -1.96
CA TYR A 150 14.23 18.63 -1.77
C TYR A 150 15.21 18.50 -2.91
N GLU A 151 16.50 18.37 -2.60
CA GLU A 151 17.50 18.08 -3.61
C GLU A 151 17.65 16.56 -3.73
N ILE A 152 17.51 16.03 -4.93
CA ILE A 152 17.66 14.61 -5.19
C ILE A 152 19.14 14.24 -5.21
N ILE A 153 19.52 13.36 -4.29
CA ILE A 153 20.92 12.89 -4.17
C ILE A 153 21.13 11.67 -5.06
N GLU A 154 20.24 10.69 -4.97
CA GLU A 154 20.35 9.43 -5.70
C GLU A 154 19.00 8.82 -6.00
N VAL A 155 18.87 8.18 -7.14
CA VAL A 155 17.69 7.42 -7.54
C VAL A 155 18.12 5.95 -7.69
N ARG A 156 17.48 5.05 -6.96
CA ARG A 156 17.77 3.62 -6.98
C ARG A 156 16.54 2.83 -7.42
N TYR A 157 16.78 1.75 -8.11
CA TYR A 157 15.75 0.79 -8.52
C TYR A 157 16.00 -0.53 -7.78
N ILE A 158 15.48 -0.60 -6.55
CA ILE A 158 15.74 -1.74 -5.65
C ILE A 158 14.47 -2.37 -5.06
#